data_c7e21aeb7ac7822ee8191631474e202c
#
_entry.id   c7e21aeb7ac7822ee8191631474e202c
#
_cell.length_a   1.000
_cell.length_b   1.000
_cell.length_c   1.000
_cell.angle_alpha   90.00
_cell.angle_beta   90.00
_cell.angle_gamma   90.00
#
_symmetry.space_group_name_H-M   'P 1'
#
loop_
_entity.id
_entity.type
_entity.pdbx_description
1 polymer ?
#
loop_
_entity_poly.entity_id
_entity_poly.type
_entity_poly.pdbx_seq_one_letter_code
_entity_poly.pdbx_strand_id
1 'polypeptide(L)' 'VREKALIALAVSHAVQCPYCIDAYSSECLKQGSDLEEMTEAVHVATAIRGGASLVHGLQMLDHVTKASM' A
#
# COMPACT_ATOMS: atom_id res chain seq x y z
N VAL A 1 -2.37 -7.27 -18.94
CA VAL A 1 -2.80 -5.94 -19.02
C VAL A 1 -2.08 -5.12 -17.95
N ARG A 2 -1.43 -4.07 -18.38
CA ARG A 2 -0.47 -3.33 -17.57
C ARG A 2 -1.08 -2.70 -16.31
N GLU A 3 -2.21 -2.04 -16.47
CA GLU A 3 -2.88 -1.38 -15.33
C GLU A 3 -3.29 -2.39 -14.27
N LYS A 4 -3.81 -3.53 -14.70
CA LYS A 4 -4.22 -4.58 -13.78
C LYS A 4 -3.04 -5.09 -12.95
N ALA A 5 -1.88 -5.26 -13.60
CA ALA A 5 -0.66 -5.71 -12.92
C ALA A 5 -0.17 -4.66 -11.90
N LEU A 6 -0.25 -3.38 -12.24
CA LEU A 6 0.14 -2.29 -11.34
C LEU A 6 -0.79 -2.21 -10.13
N ILE A 7 -2.09 -2.38 -10.35
CA ILE A 7 -3.07 -2.40 -9.26
C ILE A 7 -2.78 -3.59 -8.33
N ALA A 8 -2.51 -4.75 -8.90
CA ALA A 8 -2.19 -5.94 -8.11
C ALA A 8 -0.91 -5.74 -7.30
N LEU A 9 0.09 -5.07 -7.88
CA LEU A 9 1.33 -4.75 -7.18
C LEU A 9 1.07 -3.85 -5.98
N ALA A 10 0.27 -2.79 -6.16
CA ALA A 10 -0.08 -1.88 -5.08
C ALA A 10 -0.82 -2.61 -3.96
N VAL A 11 -1.81 -3.44 -4.31
CA VAL A 11 -2.57 -4.22 -3.32
C VAL A 11 -1.65 -5.19 -2.57
N SER A 12 -0.69 -5.81 -3.28
CA SER A 12 0.28 -6.73 -2.68
C SER A 12 1.06 -6.05 -1.56
N HIS A 13 1.46 -4.79 -1.77
CA HIS A 13 2.17 -4.01 -0.76
C HIS A 13 1.23 -3.62 0.39
N ALA A 14 0.01 -3.21 0.06
CA ALA A 14 -0.95 -2.79 1.09
C ALA A 14 -1.28 -3.92 2.06
N VAL A 15 -1.42 -5.15 1.56
CA VAL A 15 -1.70 -6.32 2.39
C VAL A 15 -0.43 -7.04 2.88
N GLN A 16 0.73 -6.56 2.48
CA GLN A 16 2.04 -7.07 2.93
C GLN A 16 2.21 -8.56 2.62
N CYS A 17 2.05 -8.91 1.35
CA CYS A 17 2.21 -10.29 0.89
C CYS A 17 3.52 -10.42 0.10
N PRO A 18 4.62 -10.90 0.72
CA PRO A 18 5.91 -10.99 0.02
C PRO A 18 5.87 -11.85 -1.24
N TYR A 19 5.16 -12.96 -1.21
CA TYR A 19 4.99 -13.80 -2.38
C TYR A 19 4.30 -13.03 -3.53
N CYS A 20 3.25 -12.30 -3.20
CA CYS A 20 2.50 -11.52 -4.19
C CYS A 20 3.34 -10.38 -4.74
N ILE A 21 4.16 -9.76 -3.91
CA ILE A 21 5.07 -8.69 -4.35
C ILE A 21 6.00 -9.19 -5.43
N ASP A 22 6.63 -10.35 -5.20
CA ASP A 22 7.55 -10.94 -6.18
C ASP A 22 6.80 -11.33 -7.46
N ALA A 23 5.65 -11.98 -7.33
CA ALA A 23 4.88 -12.45 -8.48
C ALA A 23 4.40 -11.26 -9.33
N TYR A 24 3.84 -10.23 -8.71
CA TYR A 24 3.30 -9.09 -9.45
C TYR A 24 4.38 -8.12 -9.91
N SER A 25 5.53 -8.07 -9.25
CA SER A 25 6.69 -7.35 -9.79
C SER A 25 7.12 -7.95 -11.12
N SER A 26 7.21 -9.27 -11.19
CA SER A 26 7.53 -9.97 -12.45
C SER A 26 6.46 -9.73 -13.51
N GLU A 27 5.19 -9.76 -13.11
CA GLU A 27 4.09 -9.53 -14.04
C GLU A 27 4.10 -8.11 -14.60
N CYS A 28 4.38 -7.11 -13.75
CA CYS A 28 4.49 -5.72 -14.20
C CYS A 28 5.59 -5.57 -15.26
N LEU A 29 6.74 -6.18 -15.02
CA LEU A 29 7.84 -6.13 -16.00
C LEU A 29 7.45 -6.79 -17.31
N LYS A 30 6.75 -7.92 -17.27
CA LYS A 30 6.24 -8.60 -18.47
C LYS A 30 5.29 -7.72 -19.27
N GLN A 31 4.47 -6.92 -18.58
CA GLN A 31 3.49 -6.05 -19.21
C GLN A 31 4.07 -4.71 -19.64
N GLY A 32 5.37 -4.53 -19.50
CA GLY A 32 6.06 -3.34 -19.99
C GLY A 32 6.12 -2.18 -19.01
N SER A 33 5.81 -2.40 -17.74
CA SER A 33 5.96 -1.35 -16.72
C SER A 33 7.44 -1.16 -16.40
N ASP A 34 7.79 0.07 -16.05
CA ASP A 34 9.16 0.37 -15.64
C ASP A 34 9.19 0.60 -14.11
N LEU A 35 10.39 0.76 -13.60
CA LEU A 35 10.59 0.94 -12.16
C LEU A 35 9.85 2.18 -11.64
N GLU A 36 9.81 3.24 -12.42
CA GLU A 36 9.12 4.47 -12.02
C GLU A 36 7.63 4.24 -11.81
N GLU A 37 6.98 3.57 -12.76
CA GLU A 37 5.55 3.25 -12.65
C GLU A 37 5.28 2.32 -11.47
N MET A 38 6.14 1.33 -11.28
CA MET A 38 6.00 0.39 -10.18
C MET A 38 6.20 1.08 -8.83
N THR A 39 7.14 2.02 -8.76
CA THR A 39 7.37 2.82 -7.55
C THR A 39 6.15 3.68 -7.23
N GLU A 40 5.52 4.26 -8.25
CA GLU A 40 4.29 5.04 -8.05
C GLU A 40 3.17 4.18 -7.47
N ALA A 41 3.05 2.93 -7.92
CA ALA A 41 2.06 1.99 -7.37
C ALA A 41 2.31 1.75 -5.87
N VAL A 42 3.57 1.59 -5.49
CA VAL A 42 3.96 1.42 -4.08
C VAL A 42 3.65 2.69 -3.28
N HIS A 43 3.88 3.87 -3.86
CA HIS A 43 3.55 5.14 -3.22
C HIS A 43 2.07 5.25 -2.91
N VAL A 44 1.20 4.81 -3.82
CA VAL A 44 -0.24 4.82 -3.58
C VAL A 44 -0.59 3.92 -2.39
N ALA A 45 -0.02 2.72 -2.34
CA ALA A 45 -0.24 1.81 -1.22
C ALA A 45 0.24 2.43 0.11
N THR A 46 1.40 3.09 0.07
CA THR A 46 1.98 3.77 1.23
C THR A 46 1.06 4.87 1.74
N ALA A 47 0.54 5.70 0.83
CA ALA A 47 -0.36 6.80 1.18
C ALA A 47 -1.65 6.28 1.84
N ILE A 48 -2.22 5.22 1.29
CA ILE A 48 -3.45 4.63 1.83
C ILE A 48 -3.20 4.02 3.21
N ARG A 49 -2.13 3.26 3.36
CA ARG A 49 -1.80 2.63 4.66
C ARG A 49 -1.44 3.69 5.70
N GLY A 50 -0.67 4.70 5.31
CA GLY A 50 -0.30 5.79 6.21
C GLY A 50 -1.53 6.60 6.64
N GLY A 51 -2.42 6.89 5.70
CA GLY A 51 -3.65 7.59 5.99
C GLY A 51 -4.55 6.82 6.95
N ALA A 52 -4.67 5.50 6.73
CA ALA A 52 -5.46 4.64 7.61
C ALA A 52 -4.87 4.63 9.02
N SER A 53 -3.55 4.53 9.15
CA SER A 53 -2.88 4.58 10.45
C SER A 53 -3.13 5.90 11.18
N LEU A 54 -3.07 7.01 10.45
CA LEU A 54 -3.29 8.33 11.03
C LEU A 54 -4.72 8.47 11.55
N VAL A 55 -5.70 8.01 10.77
CA VAL A 55 -7.11 8.04 11.20
C VAL A 55 -7.31 7.20 12.46
N HIS A 56 -6.70 6.02 12.51
CA HIS A 56 -6.78 5.17 13.70
C HIS A 56 -6.09 5.79 14.91
N GLY A 57 -5.17 6.73 14.71
CA GLY A 57 -4.55 7.49 15.78
C GLY A 57 -5.56 8.29 16.59
N LEU A 58 -6.71 8.62 16.01
CA LEU A 58 -7.79 9.29 16.74
C LEU A 58 -8.33 8.40 17.87
N GLN A 59 -8.31 7.09 17.67
CA GLN A 59 -8.73 6.14 18.69
C GLN A 59 -7.79 6.22 19.92
N MET A 60 -6.50 6.27 19.68
CA MET A 60 -5.50 6.42 20.75
C MET A 60 -5.69 7.75 21.48
N LEU A 61 -5.90 8.84 20.72
CA LEU A 61 -6.11 10.16 21.29
C LEU A 61 -7.36 10.20 22.16
N ASP A 62 -8.45 9.59 21.69
CA ASP A 62 -9.70 9.51 22.45
C ASP A 62 -9.50 8.75 23.76
N HIS A 63 -8.77 7.64 23.72
CA HIS A 63 -8.47 6.84 24.91
C HIS A 63 -7.66 7.65 25.94
N VAL A 64 -6.63 8.34 25.50
CA VAL A 64 -5.77 9.16 26.36
C VAL A 64 -6.58 10.30 26.97
N THR A 65 -7.42 10.96 26.18
CA THR A 65 -8.27 12.06 26.66
C THR A 65 -9.22 11.59 27.75
N LYS A 66 -9.86 10.45 27.56
CA LYS A 66 -10.79 9.88 28.55
C LYS A 66 -10.07 9.49 29.84
N ALA A 67 -8.87 8.92 29.73
CA ALA A 67 -8.08 8.53 30.88
C ALA A 67 -7.60 9.73 31.71
N SER A 68 -7.47 10.90 31.08
CA SER A 68 -6.99 12.12 31.72
C SER A 68 -8.12 12.89 32.39
N MET A 69 -9.34 12.52 32.11
CA MET A 69 -10.52 13.15 32.74
C MET A 69 -11.01 12.30 33.89
#